data_6e1a4f43149626dd89ddda9af76621e4
#
_entry.id   6e1a4f43149626dd89ddda9af76621e4
#
_cell.length_a   1.000
_cell.length_b   1.000
_cell.length_c   1.000
_cell.angle_alpha   90.00
_cell.angle_beta   90.00
_cell.angle_gamma   90.00
#
_symmetry.space_group_name_H-M   'P 1'
#
loop_
_entity.id
_entity.type
_entity.pdbx_description
1 polymer ?
#
loop_
_entity_poly.entity_id
_entity_poly.type
_entity_poly.pdbx_seq_one_letter_code
_entity_poly.pdbx_strand_id
1 'polypeptide(L)'
;LKNYIFAGALLSTFFLTGCINEKTENVNSSKPSTDEQTVEKEILVAPTPLKLTQEQKAKYYKEYISLVEKVNEEYHENFEIEPISKFTDEYWVEVKDFKKMLIERVNASFTVLKNKDAYAPTSVPKTVEIHTGSKLAIISFEGSFETQLNANTTESRQLFSAMNSLSSKIENGSGNWIQKGYKYTINDDGRSYIITVGGKYSESGVSSSHLIDVKFYCNKNGGIL
;
A
#
# COMPACT_ATOMS: atom_id res chain seq x y z
N LEU A 1 -25.70 -24.78 21.07
CA LEU A 1 -26.35 -25.47 19.94
C LEU A 1 -27.38 -24.54 19.30
N LYS A 2 -27.00 -23.80 18.24
CA LYS A 2 -27.95 -23.25 17.26
C LYS A 2 -27.21 -23.08 15.93
N ASN A 3 -27.51 -23.96 15.00
CA ASN A 3 -27.10 -23.94 13.61
C ASN A 3 -27.84 -22.82 12.88
N TYR A 4 -27.13 -21.99 12.13
CA TYR A 4 -27.71 -21.18 11.05
C TYR A 4 -27.09 -21.61 9.72
N ILE A 5 -27.93 -22.25 8.92
CA ILE A 5 -27.68 -22.55 7.52
C ILE A 5 -28.13 -21.32 6.75
N PHE A 6 -27.23 -20.69 5.99
CA PHE A 6 -27.61 -19.71 4.96
C PHE A 6 -27.35 -20.32 3.58
N ALA A 7 -28.43 -20.60 2.92
CA ALA A 7 -28.47 -20.92 1.50
C ALA A 7 -28.55 -19.59 0.72
N GLY A 8 -27.60 -19.32 -0.13
CA GLY A 8 -27.57 -18.15 -1.01
C GLY A 8 -27.55 -18.63 -2.46
N ALA A 9 -28.59 -18.27 -3.21
CA ALA A 9 -28.85 -18.68 -4.58
C ALA A 9 -27.90 -18.04 -5.59
N LEU A 10 -27.41 -18.86 -6.52
CA LEU A 10 -26.79 -18.44 -7.78
C LEU A 10 -27.82 -17.81 -8.71
N LEU A 11 -27.52 -16.64 -9.24
CA LEU A 11 -28.13 -16.13 -10.46
C LEU A 11 -27.04 -15.91 -11.52
N SER A 12 -27.02 -16.81 -12.48
CA SER A 12 -26.26 -16.71 -13.73
C SER A 12 -27.08 -15.91 -14.74
N THR A 13 -26.52 -14.85 -15.31
CA THR A 13 -27.06 -14.25 -16.54
C THR A 13 -25.99 -14.27 -17.63
N PHE A 14 -26.30 -15.07 -18.64
CA PHE A 14 -25.65 -15.10 -19.94
C PHE A 14 -26.02 -13.83 -20.73
N PHE A 15 -25.06 -13.20 -21.40
CA PHE A 15 -25.33 -12.38 -22.57
C PHE A 15 -24.46 -12.81 -23.75
N LEU A 16 -25.19 -13.01 -24.83
CA LEU A 16 -24.78 -13.51 -26.11
C LEU A 16 -24.00 -12.47 -26.93
N THR A 17 -23.08 -13.02 -27.69
CA THR A 17 -22.39 -12.49 -28.86
C THR A 17 -23.29 -11.86 -29.90
N GLY A 18 -22.83 -10.79 -30.51
CA GLY A 18 -23.32 -10.24 -31.76
C GLY A 18 -22.22 -9.57 -32.56
N CYS A 19 -21.62 -10.30 -33.49
CA CYS A 19 -20.89 -9.72 -34.63
C CYS A 19 -21.91 -9.13 -35.60
N ILE A 20 -21.61 -8.05 -36.33
CA ILE A 20 -21.94 -7.86 -37.77
C ILE A 20 -21.33 -6.54 -38.29
N ASN A 21 -20.43 -6.72 -39.27
CA ASN A 21 -20.20 -6.06 -40.54
C ASN A 21 -20.13 -4.52 -40.72
N GLU A 22 -19.04 -4.20 -41.40
CA GLU A 22 -18.74 -3.01 -42.19
C GLU A 22 -19.89 -2.58 -43.13
N LYS A 23 -20.06 -1.25 -43.25
CA LYS A 23 -20.23 -0.58 -44.53
C LYS A 23 -19.89 0.92 -44.44
N THR A 24 -18.98 1.31 -45.26
CA THR A 24 -18.64 2.68 -45.66
C THR A 24 -19.83 3.38 -46.30
N GLU A 25 -20.10 4.63 -45.88
CA GLU A 25 -20.58 5.69 -46.79
C GLU A 25 -20.34 7.07 -46.17
N ASN A 26 -19.69 7.90 -46.97
CA ASN A 26 -19.52 9.35 -46.80
C ASN A 26 -20.86 10.09 -46.85
N VAL A 27 -21.05 11.13 -46.01
CA VAL A 27 -21.63 12.44 -46.40
C VAL A 27 -21.56 13.44 -45.22
N ASN A 28 -20.87 14.53 -45.46
CA ASN A 28 -20.98 15.91 -45.03
C ASN A 28 -21.70 16.33 -43.72
N SER A 29 -20.95 17.11 -42.94
CA SER A 29 -21.30 18.44 -42.39
C SER A 29 -22.45 18.55 -41.40
N SER A 30 -22.07 18.60 -40.12
CA SER A 30 -22.52 19.65 -39.24
C SER A 30 -21.74 19.62 -37.92
N LYS A 31 -21.15 20.76 -37.55
CA LYS A 31 -20.34 21.01 -36.36
C LYS A 31 -21.24 20.92 -35.13
N PRO A 32 -20.96 20.05 -34.14
CA PRO A 32 -21.42 20.25 -32.79
C PRO A 32 -20.33 20.97 -32.02
N SER A 33 -20.70 22.01 -31.36
CA SER A 33 -19.91 22.72 -30.37
C SER A 33 -19.50 21.73 -29.28
N THR A 34 -18.24 21.42 -29.24
CA THR A 34 -17.62 20.64 -28.14
C THR A 34 -17.37 21.64 -27.04
N ASP A 35 -18.20 21.62 -26.00
CA ASP A 35 -17.82 22.13 -24.70
C ASP A 35 -16.59 21.30 -24.24
N GLU A 36 -15.40 21.81 -24.51
CA GLU A 36 -14.19 21.38 -23.83
C GLU A 36 -14.34 21.79 -22.36
N GLN A 37 -14.83 20.86 -21.54
CA GLN A 37 -14.54 20.90 -20.11
C GLN A 37 -13.03 20.76 -19.96
N THR A 38 -12.37 21.90 -19.85
CA THR A 38 -10.99 22.00 -19.40
C THR A 38 -10.97 21.46 -17.99
N VAL A 39 -10.61 20.18 -17.84
CA VAL A 39 -10.23 19.62 -16.55
C VAL A 39 -8.93 20.32 -16.19
N GLU A 40 -9.03 21.41 -15.42
CA GLU A 40 -7.88 22.03 -14.77
C GLU A 40 -7.21 20.93 -13.95
N LYS A 41 -6.10 20.44 -14.46
CA LYS A 41 -5.19 19.56 -13.72
C LYS A 41 -4.66 20.41 -12.57
N GLU A 42 -5.28 20.30 -11.40
CA GLU A 42 -4.85 20.95 -10.19
C GLU A 42 -3.39 20.56 -9.96
N ILE A 43 -2.47 21.49 -10.20
CA ILE A 43 -1.05 21.28 -9.92
C ILE A 43 -0.95 21.15 -8.42
N LEU A 44 -0.73 19.94 -7.91
CA LEU A 44 -0.51 19.64 -6.50
C LEU A 44 0.80 20.33 -6.06
N VAL A 45 0.67 21.59 -5.64
CA VAL A 45 1.77 22.33 -5.02
C VAL A 45 1.89 21.85 -3.59
N ALA A 46 3.11 21.43 -3.20
CA ALA A 46 3.39 21.05 -1.82
C ALA A 46 3.05 22.20 -0.87
N PRO A 47 2.46 21.93 0.31
CA PRO A 47 2.14 22.95 1.29
C PRO A 47 3.38 23.76 1.69
N THR A 48 3.23 25.07 1.79
CA THR A 48 4.34 25.95 2.21
C THR A 48 4.45 25.95 3.73
N PRO A 49 5.62 25.63 4.29
CA PRO A 49 5.84 25.66 5.72
C PRO A 49 5.66 27.07 6.31
N LEU A 50 5.02 27.12 7.48
CA LEU A 50 4.76 28.36 8.21
C LEU A 50 5.90 28.67 9.18
N LYS A 51 6.26 29.93 9.29
CA LYS A 51 7.16 30.42 10.34
C LYS A 51 6.33 30.85 11.55
N LEU A 52 6.22 30.00 12.55
CA LEU A 52 5.36 30.20 13.73
C LEU A 52 6.19 30.46 14.98
N THR A 53 5.67 31.33 15.86
CA THR A 53 6.15 31.46 17.26
C THR A 53 5.79 30.20 18.05
N GLN A 54 6.39 30.00 19.23
CA GLN A 54 6.07 28.85 20.08
C GLN A 54 4.59 28.83 20.52
N GLU A 55 4.03 30.00 20.79
CA GLU A 55 2.62 30.15 21.15
C GLU A 55 1.71 29.75 19.99
N GLN A 56 2.02 30.20 18.77
CA GLN A 56 1.31 29.81 17.56
C GLN A 56 1.42 28.31 17.28
N LYS A 57 2.64 27.72 17.43
CA LYS A 57 2.84 26.27 17.29
C LYS A 57 1.95 25.49 18.24
N ALA A 58 1.85 25.91 19.52
CA ALA A 58 0.97 25.26 20.48
C ALA A 58 -0.51 25.33 20.10
N LYS A 59 -0.95 26.44 19.50
CA LYS A 59 -2.33 26.60 18.98
C LYS A 59 -2.58 25.68 17.79
N TYR A 60 -1.74 25.73 16.76
CA TYR A 60 -1.83 24.88 15.58
C TYR A 60 -1.81 23.40 15.93
N TYR A 61 -0.95 23.00 16.87
CA TYR A 61 -0.87 21.61 17.31
C TYR A 61 -2.18 21.08 17.91
N LYS A 62 -2.89 21.91 18.70
CA LYS A 62 -4.22 21.55 19.23
C LYS A 62 -5.25 21.38 18.11
N GLU A 63 -5.20 22.24 17.08
CA GLU A 63 -6.07 22.15 15.93
C GLU A 63 -5.77 20.86 15.11
N TYR A 64 -4.50 20.52 14.95
CA TYR A 64 -4.09 19.27 14.28
C TYR A 64 -4.57 18.03 15.04
N ILE A 65 -4.45 17.99 16.37
CA ILE A 65 -5.00 16.90 17.19
C ILE A 65 -6.50 16.73 16.90
N SER A 66 -7.26 17.82 17.00
CA SER A 66 -8.71 17.78 16.75
C SER A 66 -9.05 17.31 15.33
N LEU A 67 -8.24 17.65 14.33
CA LEU A 67 -8.42 17.16 12.97
C LEU A 67 -8.14 15.68 12.84
N VAL A 68 -7.06 15.17 13.45
CA VAL A 68 -6.73 13.74 13.46
C VAL A 68 -7.85 12.94 14.11
N GLU A 69 -8.36 13.38 15.26
CA GLU A 69 -9.48 12.73 15.93
C GLU A 69 -10.73 12.66 15.04
N LYS A 70 -11.10 13.76 14.39
CA LYS A 70 -12.25 13.81 13.47
C LYS A 70 -12.08 12.90 12.26
N VAL A 71 -10.89 12.87 11.66
CA VAL A 71 -10.62 12.00 10.51
C VAL A 71 -10.66 10.54 10.91
N ASN A 72 -10.08 10.18 12.06
CA ASN A 72 -10.16 8.82 12.59
C ASN A 72 -11.60 8.36 12.82
N GLU A 73 -12.45 9.24 13.37
CA GLU A 73 -13.87 8.94 13.59
C GLU A 73 -14.62 8.80 12.26
N GLU A 74 -14.43 9.74 11.33
CA GLU A 74 -15.17 9.81 10.05
C GLU A 74 -14.80 8.67 9.10
N TYR A 75 -13.50 8.30 9.04
CA TYR A 75 -12.97 7.34 8.07
C TYR A 75 -12.57 5.99 8.70
N HIS A 76 -12.77 5.82 10.02
CA HIS A 76 -12.37 4.61 10.77
C HIS A 76 -10.87 4.31 10.68
N GLU A 77 -10.05 5.35 10.68
CA GLU A 77 -8.61 5.28 10.59
C GLU A 77 -7.94 5.17 11.97
N ASN A 78 -6.62 4.94 11.97
CA ASN A 78 -5.81 4.82 13.18
C ASN A 78 -4.64 5.80 13.21
N PHE A 79 -4.85 7.00 12.69
CA PHE A 79 -3.80 8.03 12.69
C PHE A 79 -3.46 8.49 14.09
N GLU A 80 -2.17 8.66 14.34
CA GLU A 80 -1.63 9.25 15.56
C GLU A 80 -0.80 10.47 15.18
N ILE A 81 -0.98 11.57 15.90
CA ILE A 81 -0.11 12.74 15.75
C ILE A 81 1.16 12.53 16.54
N GLU A 82 2.33 12.81 15.96
CA GLU A 82 3.60 12.76 16.64
C GLU A 82 3.68 13.85 17.73
N PRO A 83 4.38 13.61 18.86
CA PRO A 83 4.55 14.63 19.89
C PRO A 83 5.10 15.94 19.32
N ILE A 84 4.64 17.09 19.84
CA ILE A 84 5.05 18.42 19.35
C ILE A 84 6.59 18.61 19.33
N SER A 85 7.31 17.95 20.22
CA SER A 85 8.78 17.96 20.26
C SER A 85 9.45 17.30 19.04
N LYS A 86 8.71 16.51 18.28
CA LYS A 86 9.16 15.87 17.02
C LYS A 86 8.75 16.63 15.77
N PHE A 87 7.95 17.69 15.93
CA PHE A 87 7.56 18.51 14.80
C PHE A 87 8.74 19.37 14.35
N THR A 88 9.19 19.13 13.13
CA THR A 88 10.17 20.00 12.46
C THR A 88 9.47 21.23 11.89
N ASP A 89 10.22 22.24 11.49
CA ASP A 89 9.64 23.46 10.92
C ASP A 89 8.85 23.19 9.62
N GLU A 90 9.20 22.14 8.89
CA GLU A 90 8.52 21.72 7.66
C GLU A 90 7.11 21.14 7.88
N TYR A 91 6.78 20.72 9.10
CA TYR A 91 5.46 20.13 9.40
C TYR A 91 4.41 21.18 9.77
N TRP A 92 4.82 22.42 10.00
CA TRP A 92 3.91 23.53 10.30
C TRP A 92 3.35 24.10 9.01
N VAL A 93 2.12 23.73 8.68
CA VAL A 93 1.39 24.17 7.49
C VAL A 93 0.03 24.76 7.88
N GLU A 94 -0.69 25.38 6.96
CA GLU A 94 -2.04 25.83 7.23
C GLU A 94 -2.95 24.64 7.64
N VAL A 95 -3.89 24.89 8.54
CA VAL A 95 -4.81 23.84 9.06
C VAL A 95 -5.58 23.15 7.94
N LYS A 96 -5.96 23.91 6.90
CA LYS A 96 -6.60 23.36 5.69
C LYS A 96 -5.67 22.39 4.93
N ASP A 97 -4.38 22.71 4.84
CA ASP A 97 -3.41 21.90 4.13
C ASP A 97 -3.07 20.64 4.92
N PHE A 98 -3.01 20.75 6.26
CA PHE A 98 -2.87 19.59 7.13
C PHE A 98 -4.08 18.65 7.00
N LYS A 99 -5.32 19.18 6.92
CA LYS A 99 -6.50 18.38 6.65
C LYS A 99 -6.42 17.67 5.30
N LYS A 100 -5.98 18.38 4.25
CA LYS A 100 -5.79 17.78 2.91
C LYS A 100 -4.82 16.61 2.96
N MET A 101 -3.67 16.77 3.64
CA MET A 101 -2.69 15.70 3.84
C MET A 101 -3.28 14.48 4.57
N LEU A 102 -4.13 14.68 5.59
CA LEU A 102 -4.81 13.57 6.26
C LEU A 102 -5.74 12.81 5.31
N ILE A 103 -6.52 13.52 4.49
CA ILE A 103 -7.43 12.89 3.51
C ILE A 103 -6.64 12.16 2.42
N GLU A 104 -5.51 12.68 1.95
CA GLU A 104 -4.62 11.97 1.04
C GLU A 104 -4.10 10.66 1.67
N ARG A 105 -3.86 10.65 2.98
CA ARG A 105 -3.46 9.43 3.69
C ARG A 105 -4.59 8.42 3.88
N VAL A 106 -5.81 8.86 4.12
CA VAL A 106 -7.00 7.98 4.10
C VAL A 106 -7.06 7.20 2.78
N ASN A 107 -6.73 7.87 1.67
CA ASN A 107 -6.74 7.29 0.33
C ASN A 107 -5.40 6.65 -0.07
N ALA A 108 -4.48 6.43 0.88
CA ALA A 108 -3.18 5.82 0.58
C ALA A 108 -3.35 4.38 0.07
N SER A 109 -2.58 4.02 -0.93
CA SER A 109 -2.56 2.66 -1.48
C SER A 109 -1.20 2.00 -1.28
N PHE A 110 -1.21 0.69 -1.08
CA PHE A 110 -0.02 -0.15 -0.92
C PHE A 110 0.02 -1.14 -2.06
N THR A 111 1.07 -1.08 -2.89
CA THR A 111 1.21 -1.93 -4.05
C THR A 111 2.48 -2.77 -3.94
N VAL A 112 2.34 -4.09 -3.84
CA VAL A 112 3.49 -5.01 -3.88
C VAL A 112 4.02 -5.06 -5.30
N LEU A 113 5.27 -4.67 -5.48
CA LEU A 113 5.93 -4.74 -6.78
C LEU A 113 6.32 -6.18 -7.09
N LYS A 114 6.00 -6.62 -8.30
CA LYS A 114 6.46 -7.92 -8.82
C LYS A 114 7.92 -7.78 -9.26
N ASN A 115 8.82 -8.40 -8.52
CA ASN A 115 10.20 -8.54 -8.99
C ASN A 115 10.24 -9.48 -10.18
N LYS A 116 10.93 -9.09 -11.26
CA LYS A 116 11.17 -9.96 -12.40
C LYS A 116 12.10 -11.09 -11.98
N ASP A 117 11.67 -12.31 -12.13
CA ASP A 117 12.35 -13.64 -12.19
C ASP A 117 13.82 -13.75 -11.71
N ALA A 118 14.24 -12.92 -10.77
CA ALA A 118 15.54 -13.02 -10.12
C ALA A 118 15.42 -13.94 -8.91
N TYR A 119 16.10 -15.09 -8.95
CA TYR A 119 16.21 -15.98 -7.81
C TYR A 119 17.55 -15.77 -7.12
N ALA A 120 17.51 -15.64 -5.79
CA ALA A 120 18.68 -15.64 -4.94
C ALA A 120 18.73 -16.93 -4.11
N PRO A 121 19.93 -17.41 -3.72
CA PRO A 121 20.06 -18.66 -2.97
C PRO A 121 19.35 -18.64 -1.61
N THR A 122 19.35 -17.51 -0.91
CA THR A 122 18.90 -17.41 0.48
C THR A 122 17.95 -16.26 0.77
N SER A 123 17.98 -15.21 -0.02
CA SER A 123 17.09 -14.06 0.17
C SER A 123 16.87 -13.28 -1.14
N VAL A 124 15.73 -12.66 -1.22
CA VAL A 124 15.43 -11.66 -2.27
C VAL A 124 14.56 -10.57 -1.63
N PRO A 125 14.85 -9.29 -1.86
CA PRO A 125 14.01 -8.22 -1.35
C PRO A 125 12.66 -8.21 -2.09
N LYS A 126 11.59 -7.93 -1.35
CA LYS A 126 10.27 -7.58 -1.88
C LYS A 126 10.03 -6.11 -1.62
N THR A 127 9.50 -5.41 -2.59
CA THR A 127 9.22 -4.00 -2.47
C THR A 127 7.73 -3.73 -2.50
N VAL A 128 7.30 -2.78 -1.67
CA VAL A 128 5.93 -2.28 -1.62
C VAL A 128 5.96 -0.77 -1.78
N GLU A 129 5.22 -0.28 -2.74
CA GLU A 129 5.00 1.15 -2.93
C GLU A 129 3.86 1.64 -2.04
N ILE A 130 4.09 2.75 -1.36
CA ILE A 130 3.06 3.51 -0.63
C ILE A 130 2.81 4.78 -1.42
N HIS A 131 1.61 4.91 -1.94
CA HIS A 131 1.15 6.13 -2.61
C HIS A 131 0.26 6.93 -1.67
N THR A 132 0.64 8.16 -1.38
CA THR A 132 -0.12 9.11 -0.55
C THR A 132 -0.28 10.42 -1.32
N GLY A 133 -1.41 10.62 -1.96
CA GLY A 133 -1.58 11.74 -2.89
C GLY A 133 -0.54 11.69 -4.01
N SER A 134 0.28 12.72 -4.14
CA SER A 134 1.37 12.79 -5.11
C SER A 134 2.70 12.20 -4.62
N LYS A 135 2.76 11.78 -3.35
CA LYS A 135 3.98 11.26 -2.73
C LYS A 135 4.08 9.76 -2.90
N LEU A 136 5.32 9.29 -3.06
CA LEU A 136 5.67 7.89 -3.17
C LEU A 136 6.74 7.55 -2.14
N ALA A 137 6.54 6.46 -1.41
CA ALA A 137 7.58 5.83 -0.62
C ALA A 137 7.68 4.34 -0.97
N ILE A 138 8.87 3.77 -0.88
CA ILE A 138 9.13 2.36 -1.17
C ILE A 138 9.65 1.71 0.10
N ILE A 139 8.95 0.68 0.57
CA ILE A 139 9.42 -0.18 1.65
C ILE A 139 10.02 -1.44 1.04
N SER A 140 11.23 -1.78 1.43
CA SER A 140 11.88 -3.05 1.12
C SER A 140 11.70 -4.02 2.27
N PHE A 141 11.30 -5.26 1.96
CA PHE A 141 11.17 -6.38 2.87
C PHE A 141 12.22 -7.43 2.49
N GLU A 142 13.11 -7.76 3.39
CA GLU A 142 14.18 -8.71 3.16
C GLU A 142 14.01 -9.90 4.10
N GLY A 143 13.73 -11.08 3.50
CA GLY A 143 13.62 -12.36 4.21
C GLY A 143 14.85 -13.22 3.96
N SER A 144 15.35 -13.89 5.00
CA SER A 144 16.40 -14.90 4.88
C SER A 144 15.81 -16.28 5.18
N PHE A 145 16.02 -17.21 4.25
CA PHE A 145 15.40 -18.53 4.28
C PHE A 145 16.41 -19.66 4.11
N GLU A 146 16.03 -20.83 4.61
CA GLU A 146 16.70 -22.10 4.32
C GLU A 146 15.75 -22.99 3.52
N THR A 147 16.35 -23.82 2.67
CA THR A 147 15.63 -24.81 1.87
C THR A 147 16.23 -26.20 2.05
N GLN A 148 15.41 -27.21 1.90
CA GLN A 148 15.82 -28.61 1.96
C GLN A 148 15.19 -29.42 0.83
N LEU A 149 15.87 -30.47 0.39
CA LEU A 149 15.36 -31.39 -0.60
C LEU A 149 14.23 -32.25 -0.01
N ASN A 150 13.04 -32.20 -0.67
CA ASN A 150 11.99 -33.17 -0.37
C ASN A 150 12.11 -34.36 -1.31
N ALA A 151 12.66 -35.42 -0.80
CA ALA A 151 12.86 -36.67 -1.53
C ALA A 151 11.57 -37.51 -1.67
N ASN A 152 10.50 -37.18 -0.95
CA ASN A 152 9.26 -37.95 -0.91
C ASN A 152 8.29 -37.64 -2.05
N THR A 153 8.62 -36.67 -2.93
CA THR A 153 7.83 -36.36 -4.12
C THR A 153 8.39 -37.03 -5.36
N THR A 154 7.55 -37.43 -6.30
CA THR A 154 7.94 -37.96 -7.61
C THR A 154 8.91 -37.06 -8.37
N GLU A 155 8.86 -35.77 -8.07
CA GLU A 155 9.82 -34.76 -8.53
C GLU A 155 10.63 -34.28 -7.34
N SER A 156 11.86 -34.78 -7.17
CA SER A 156 12.79 -34.24 -6.17
C SER A 156 12.90 -32.72 -6.32
N ARG A 157 12.47 -31.97 -5.29
CA ARG A 157 12.48 -30.51 -5.31
C ARG A 157 12.90 -29.94 -3.95
N GLN A 158 13.41 -28.73 -3.99
CA GLN A 158 13.66 -27.96 -2.76
C GLN A 158 12.35 -27.34 -2.24
N LEU A 159 12.21 -27.33 -0.93
CA LEU A 159 11.14 -26.68 -0.18
C LEU A 159 11.75 -25.80 0.91
N PHE A 160 11.01 -24.82 1.39
CA PHE A 160 11.41 -24.09 2.58
C PHE A 160 11.53 -25.04 3.78
N SER A 161 12.64 -24.91 4.52
CA SER A 161 12.85 -25.61 5.79
C SER A 161 12.79 -24.65 6.98
N ALA A 162 13.26 -23.42 6.82
CA ALA A 162 13.21 -22.40 7.86
C ALA A 162 13.17 -20.98 7.27
N MET A 163 12.68 -20.05 8.08
CA MET A 163 12.88 -18.62 7.90
C MET A 163 13.73 -18.11 9.06
N ASN A 164 14.95 -17.64 8.77
CA ASN A 164 15.91 -17.21 9.77
C ASN A 164 15.64 -15.79 10.26
N SER A 165 15.24 -14.90 9.35
CA SER A 165 14.95 -13.50 9.67
C SER A 165 14.01 -12.87 8.64
N LEU A 166 13.33 -11.81 9.06
CA LEU A 166 12.62 -10.88 8.19
C LEU A 166 12.82 -9.48 8.71
N SER A 167 13.27 -8.58 7.87
CA SER A 167 13.41 -7.15 8.16
C SER A 167 12.74 -6.30 7.10
N SER A 168 12.38 -5.08 7.46
CA SER A 168 11.85 -4.12 6.49
C SER A 168 12.27 -2.70 6.82
N LYS A 169 12.45 -1.88 5.78
CA LYS A 169 12.89 -0.47 5.88
C LYS A 169 12.38 0.33 4.69
N ILE A 170 12.30 1.66 4.86
CA ILE A 170 12.19 2.58 3.72
C ILE A 170 13.47 2.48 2.89
N GLU A 171 13.30 2.21 1.61
CA GLU A 171 14.39 2.18 0.64
C GLU A 171 14.47 3.50 -0.14
N ASN A 172 13.30 4.09 -0.43
CA ASN A 172 13.21 5.34 -1.19
C ASN A 172 11.94 6.11 -0.80
N GLY A 173 11.97 7.43 -1.03
CA GLY A 173 10.83 8.31 -0.78
C GLY A 173 10.87 8.98 0.58
N SER A 174 9.75 9.58 0.97
CA SER A 174 9.57 10.31 2.22
C SER A 174 9.02 9.42 3.33
N GLY A 175 9.14 9.90 4.57
CA GLY A 175 8.59 9.22 5.75
C GLY A 175 9.55 8.25 6.41
N ASN A 176 9.02 7.54 7.39
CA ASN A 176 9.73 6.54 8.17
C ASN A 176 8.85 5.31 8.37
N TRP A 177 9.44 4.11 8.26
CA TRP A 177 8.80 2.84 8.54
C TRP A 177 9.47 2.15 9.71
N ILE A 178 8.68 1.70 10.68
CA ILE A 178 9.16 0.93 11.81
C ILE A 178 8.39 -0.39 11.85
N GLN A 179 9.06 -1.47 11.51
CA GLN A 179 8.49 -2.82 11.67
C GLN A 179 8.23 -3.11 13.15
N LYS A 180 7.04 -3.61 13.47
CA LYS A 180 6.63 -3.97 14.85
C LYS A 180 6.65 -5.47 15.09
N GLY A 181 6.43 -6.26 14.03
CA GLY A 181 6.43 -7.70 14.09
C GLY A 181 5.92 -8.31 12.79
N TYR A 182 5.85 -9.61 12.76
CA TYR A 182 5.28 -10.35 11.64
C TYR A 182 4.67 -11.68 12.09
N LYS A 183 3.79 -12.21 11.28
CA LYS A 183 3.29 -13.58 11.34
C LYS A 183 3.39 -14.19 9.95
N TYR A 184 3.45 -15.51 9.85
CA TYR A 184 3.54 -16.18 8.56
C TYR A 184 2.73 -17.46 8.52
N THR A 185 2.44 -17.89 7.29
CA THR A 185 1.92 -19.22 6.96
C THR A 185 2.76 -19.80 5.84
N ILE A 186 2.93 -21.12 5.87
CA ILE A 186 3.59 -21.88 4.80
C ILE A 186 2.50 -22.54 3.97
N ASN A 187 2.50 -22.29 2.68
CA ASN A 187 1.51 -22.77 1.73
C ASN A 187 2.19 -23.56 0.58
N ASP A 188 1.37 -24.12 -0.29
CA ASP A 188 1.80 -24.82 -1.48
C ASP A 188 2.79 -25.98 -1.13
N ASP A 189 2.47 -26.76 -0.09
CA ASP A 189 3.30 -27.87 0.40
C ASP A 189 4.75 -27.47 0.70
N GLY A 190 4.95 -26.32 1.31
CA GLY A 190 6.27 -25.81 1.69
C GLY A 190 6.98 -24.99 0.61
N ARG A 191 6.28 -24.61 -0.46
CA ARG A 191 6.85 -23.81 -1.56
C ARG A 191 6.74 -22.31 -1.36
N SER A 192 5.82 -21.84 -0.54
CA SER A 192 5.64 -20.40 -0.33
C SER A 192 5.44 -20.04 1.13
N TYR A 193 6.08 -18.93 1.53
CA TYR A 193 5.73 -18.17 2.72
C TYR A 193 4.82 -17.01 2.33
N ILE A 194 3.68 -16.90 3.01
CA ILE A 194 2.87 -15.68 3.05
C ILE A 194 3.12 -15.05 4.41
N ILE A 195 3.68 -13.86 4.42
CA ILE A 195 4.12 -13.17 5.63
C ILE A 195 3.36 -11.85 5.75
N THR A 196 2.59 -11.72 6.83
CA THR A 196 1.94 -10.45 7.19
C THR A 196 2.87 -9.69 8.12
N VAL A 197 3.38 -8.56 7.68
CA VAL A 197 4.27 -7.67 8.44
C VAL A 197 3.47 -6.53 9.01
N GLY A 198 3.48 -6.38 10.33
CA GLY A 198 2.93 -5.23 11.03
C GLY A 198 3.99 -4.15 11.20
N GLY A 199 3.64 -2.92 10.88
CA GLY A 199 4.54 -1.78 11.03
C GLY A 199 3.80 -0.46 11.13
N LYS A 200 4.56 0.58 11.50
CA LYS A 200 4.09 1.96 11.62
C LYS A 200 4.80 2.83 10.59
N TYR A 201 4.03 3.43 9.72
CA TYR A 201 4.50 4.43 8.76
C TYR A 201 4.22 5.83 9.30
N SER A 202 5.23 6.69 9.32
CA SER A 202 5.10 8.08 9.77
C SER A 202 5.69 9.05 8.74
N GLU A 203 4.96 10.13 8.49
CA GLU A 203 5.35 11.20 7.59
C GLU A 203 4.68 12.51 8.01
N SER A 204 5.37 13.64 7.87
CA SER A 204 4.81 14.97 8.10
C SER A 204 4.10 15.13 9.45
N GLY A 205 4.63 14.51 10.52
CA GLY A 205 4.10 14.59 11.88
C GLY A 205 2.91 13.69 12.18
N VAL A 206 2.47 12.87 11.23
CA VAL A 206 1.37 11.90 11.42
C VAL A 206 1.87 10.50 11.15
N SER A 207 1.39 9.54 11.94
CA SER A 207 1.71 8.12 11.76
C SER A 207 0.45 7.27 11.70
N SER A 208 0.56 6.09 11.06
CA SER A 208 -0.51 5.09 10.94
C SER A 208 0.09 3.68 11.01
N SER A 209 -0.69 2.73 11.54
CA SER A 209 -0.29 1.33 11.62
C SER A 209 -0.86 0.55 10.44
N HIS A 210 -0.03 -0.32 9.86
CA HIS A 210 -0.38 -1.08 8.67
C HIS A 210 0.00 -2.55 8.83
N LEU A 211 -0.76 -3.42 8.14
CA LEU A 211 -0.45 -4.83 7.93
C LEU A 211 -0.21 -5.02 6.44
N ILE A 212 0.98 -5.48 6.08
CA ILE A 212 1.39 -5.64 4.68
C ILE A 212 1.73 -7.11 4.44
N ASP A 213 1.08 -7.71 3.46
CA ASP A 213 1.34 -9.09 3.07
C ASP A 213 2.39 -9.15 1.98
N VAL A 214 3.45 -9.92 2.22
CA VAL A 214 4.49 -10.23 1.25
C VAL A 214 4.60 -11.73 1.07
N LYS A 215 4.84 -12.17 -0.18
CA LYS A 215 4.97 -13.59 -0.51
C LYS A 215 6.36 -13.89 -1.03
N PHE A 216 7.00 -14.91 -0.44
CA PHE A 216 8.25 -15.50 -0.94
C PHE A 216 7.96 -16.89 -1.50
N TYR A 217 8.62 -17.24 -2.58
CA TYR A 217 8.46 -18.51 -3.25
C TYR A 217 9.78 -19.23 -3.43
N CYS A 218 9.80 -20.54 -3.15
CA CYS A 218 10.94 -21.42 -3.37
C CYS A 218 10.77 -22.20 -4.68
N ASN A 219 11.70 -22.04 -5.62
CA ASN A 219 11.70 -22.80 -6.85
C ASN A 219 12.20 -24.23 -6.62
N LYS A 220 12.13 -25.09 -7.62
CA LYS A 220 12.53 -26.51 -7.50
C LYS A 220 14.00 -26.73 -7.13
N ASN A 221 14.86 -25.73 -7.41
CA ASN A 221 16.31 -25.79 -7.17
C ASN A 221 16.72 -25.09 -5.85
N GLY A 222 15.77 -24.58 -5.07
CA GLY A 222 16.04 -23.87 -3.82
C GLY A 222 16.23 -22.36 -3.97
N GLY A 223 16.16 -21.81 -5.16
CA GLY A 223 16.20 -20.36 -5.35
C GLY A 223 14.93 -19.69 -4.82
N ILE A 224 15.09 -18.54 -4.16
CA ILE A 224 14.01 -17.75 -3.54
C ILE A 224 13.62 -16.61 -4.47
N LEU A 225 12.31 -16.42 -4.65
CA LEU A 225 11.68 -15.30 -5.38
C LEU A 225 10.70 -14.60 -4.46
#